data_be3f1146b23e9b4e14d1e53e62eca20a
#
_entry.id   be3f1146b23e9b4e14d1e53e62eca20a
#
_cell.length_a   1.000
_cell.length_b   1.000
_cell.length_c   1.000
_cell.angle_alpha   90.00
_cell.angle_beta   90.00
_cell.angle_gamma   90.00
#
_symmetry.space_group_name_H-M   'P 1'
#
loop_
_entity.id
_entity.type
_entity.pdbx_description
1 polymer ?
#
loop_
_entity_poly.entity_id
_entity_poly.type
_entity_poly.pdbx_seq_one_letter_code
_entity_poly.pdbx_strand_id
1 'polypeptide(L)'
;MVMLDKSEALTLFADAYKTGHRVQYPSGVTEINVNFTPRNTKYLNRSIATDGRLVVYGLKSGLKTLKTIFDCFFESDIELAIANYKKTCDSLLGKDVVDMTPWKQLHDLGYMPLEFRVLPEGTLIKEGTPVLTMHNTHPDFYWLPNYIEVLLTVLLWKPFTIANIAREYRLLGEYWAEKTGCPKEFVDYQFHDFSMRGSACIEDAYHVGRAWLQYFKGSDNIFACATLGDDAPRGFSSVPATEHSVMCCGSQENEFETYKRLLTETYPSGILSIVSDTWDYFQVLTDFLPRLKDTILGREGKLVIRPDSGNPFDIVCGTKHFYLADEKYDLEEEAHRLFEEFYAFEVSSTGGFIFNVVHGKEYFQVEGWVSSFGNEDEPEYTLSIIRKIEPTPEEKGSILLLWELSVEV
;
A
#
# COMPACT_ATOMS: atom_id res chain seq x y z
N MET A 1 -23.90 -8.30 -0.10
CA MET A 1 -23.44 -7.33 -1.11
C MET A 1 -24.64 -6.98 -1.97
N VAL A 2 -25.13 -5.74 -1.89
CA VAL A 2 -26.16 -5.28 -2.82
C VAL A 2 -25.42 -5.07 -4.14
N MET A 3 -25.60 -5.98 -5.09
CA MET A 3 -25.09 -5.77 -6.45
C MET A 3 -26.07 -4.82 -7.12
N LEU A 4 -25.65 -3.58 -7.29
CA LEU A 4 -26.37 -2.64 -8.12
C LEU A 4 -26.29 -3.13 -9.58
N ASP A 5 -27.44 -3.15 -10.27
CA ASP A 5 -27.43 -3.37 -11.70
C ASP A 5 -26.65 -2.22 -12.36
N LYS A 6 -25.74 -2.53 -13.27
CA LYS A 6 -24.94 -1.50 -13.94
C LYS A 6 -25.79 -0.51 -14.71
N SER A 7 -26.96 -0.93 -15.20
CA SER A 7 -27.92 -0.06 -15.89
C SER A 7 -28.49 1.04 -15.01
N GLU A 8 -28.61 0.79 -13.69
CA GLU A 8 -29.11 1.75 -12.71
C GLU A 8 -27.99 2.66 -12.15
N ALA A 9 -26.72 2.26 -12.31
CA ALA A 9 -25.58 2.99 -11.75
C ALA A 9 -25.51 4.44 -12.23
N LEU A 10 -25.85 4.69 -13.49
CA LEU A 10 -25.82 6.03 -14.09
C LEU A 10 -26.74 7.02 -13.35
N THR A 11 -27.90 6.56 -12.92
CA THR A 11 -28.92 7.38 -12.25
C THR A 11 -28.72 7.45 -10.74
N LEU A 12 -28.22 6.39 -10.10
CA LEU A 12 -28.17 6.26 -8.65
C LEU A 12 -26.89 6.79 -7.99
N PHE A 13 -25.77 6.88 -8.74
CA PHE A 13 -24.51 7.40 -8.20
C PHE A 13 -24.44 8.93 -8.27
N ALA A 14 -25.32 9.60 -7.53
CA ALA A 14 -25.30 11.05 -7.39
C ALA A 14 -25.84 11.46 -6.03
N ASP A 15 -25.45 12.65 -5.58
CA ASP A 15 -26.06 13.25 -4.40
C ASP A 15 -27.50 13.70 -4.70
N ALA A 16 -28.43 13.53 -3.77
CA ALA A 16 -29.84 13.81 -3.96
C ALA A 16 -30.12 15.27 -4.42
N TYR A 17 -29.34 16.25 -3.92
CA TYR A 17 -29.53 17.65 -4.33
C TYR A 17 -29.22 17.91 -5.81
N LYS A 18 -28.42 17.04 -6.46
CA LYS A 18 -28.10 17.19 -7.89
C LYS A 18 -29.26 16.90 -8.81
N THR A 19 -30.26 16.17 -8.32
CA THR A 19 -31.49 15.87 -9.08
C THR A 19 -32.26 17.13 -9.48
N GLY A 20 -32.12 18.21 -8.68
CA GLY A 20 -32.76 19.51 -8.92
C GLY A 20 -31.93 20.49 -9.73
N HIS A 21 -30.63 20.27 -9.95
CA HIS A 21 -29.76 21.27 -10.56
C HIS A 21 -30.17 21.63 -11.99
N ARG A 22 -30.68 20.68 -12.78
CA ARG A 22 -31.11 20.93 -14.17
C ARG A 22 -32.07 22.12 -14.26
N VAL A 23 -33.04 22.25 -13.36
CA VAL A 23 -34.01 23.33 -13.36
C VAL A 23 -33.56 24.59 -12.61
N GLN A 24 -32.44 24.50 -11.89
CA GLN A 24 -31.84 25.61 -11.16
C GLN A 24 -30.86 26.43 -12.01
N TYR A 25 -30.34 25.86 -13.09
CA TYR A 25 -29.48 26.62 -14.01
C TYR A 25 -30.28 27.73 -14.70
N PRO A 26 -29.66 28.88 -14.99
CA PRO A 26 -30.30 29.97 -15.72
C PRO A 26 -30.78 29.51 -17.07
N SER A 27 -31.85 30.14 -17.57
CA SER A 27 -32.34 29.89 -18.94
C SER A 27 -31.26 30.21 -19.98
N GLY A 28 -31.16 29.39 -21.03
CA GLY A 28 -30.19 29.58 -22.10
C GLY A 28 -28.80 28.94 -21.84
N VAL A 29 -28.58 28.26 -20.71
CA VAL A 29 -27.38 27.45 -20.51
C VAL A 29 -27.42 26.24 -21.45
N THR A 30 -26.37 26.08 -22.25
CA THR A 30 -26.23 25.02 -23.24
C THR A 30 -24.99 24.15 -23.02
N GLU A 31 -24.06 24.62 -22.19
CA GLU A 31 -22.82 23.90 -21.89
C GLU A 31 -22.39 24.11 -20.45
N ILE A 32 -21.94 23.04 -19.82
CA ILE A 32 -21.28 23.05 -18.49
C ILE A 32 -19.99 22.28 -18.58
N ASN A 33 -18.92 22.89 -18.07
CA ASN A 33 -17.60 22.29 -17.90
C ASN A 33 -17.35 21.95 -16.44
N VAL A 34 -16.87 20.74 -16.21
CA VAL A 34 -16.39 20.28 -14.90
C VAL A 34 -14.97 19.78 -15.00
N ASN A 35 -14.26 19.73 -13.89
CA ASN A 35 -12.90 19.20 -13.87
C ASN A 35 -12.66 18.32 -12.64
N PHE A 36 -11.73 17.37 -12.77
CA PHE A 36 -11.17 16.61 -11.68
C PHE A 36 -9.77 17.17 -11.35
N THR A 37 -9.61 17.70 -10.14
CA THR A 37 -8.40 18.41 -9.72
C THR A 37 -8.00 17.98 -8.31
N PRO A 38 -6.77 17.45 -8.11
CA PRO A 38 -6.22 17.25 -6.77
C PRO A 38 -5.95 18.61 -6.12
N ARG A 39 -6.82 19.04 -5.19
CA ARG A 39 -6.83 20.41 -4.64
C ARG A 39 -5.63 20.72 -3.78
N ASN A 40 -5.20 19.75 -2.94
CA ASN A 40 -4.05 19.86 -2.06
C ASN A 40 -3.55 18.47 -1.65
N THR A 41 -2.40 18.44 -1.01
CA THR A 41 -1.71 17.22 -0.57
C THR A 41 -1.56 17.14 0.95
N LYS A 42 -2.36 17.87 1.71
CA LYS A 42 -2.21 17.94 3.19
C LYS A 42 -2.43 16.61 3.90
N TYR A 43 -3.16 15.69 3.28
CA TYR A 43 -3.42 14.33 3.79
C TYR A 43 -2.50 13.26 3.17
N LEU A 44 -1.65 13.65 2.24
CA LEU A 44 -0.64 12.76 1.68
C LEU A 44 0.61 12.82 2.56
N ASN A 45 0.96 11.71 3.19
CA ASN A 45 2.22 11.60 3.93
C ASN A 45 3.37 11.70 2.93
N ARG A 46 4.01 12.86 2.89
CA ARG A 46 5.14 13.10 2.01
C ARG A 46 6.41 12.58 2.65
N SER A 47 7.19 11.83 1.89
CA SER A 47 8.51 11.36 2.32
C SER A 47 9.53 12.51 2.35
N ILE A 48 10.65 12.31 3.04
CA ILE A 48 11.78 13.25 3.02
C ILE A 48 12.39 13.40 1.61
N ALA A 49 12.10 12.47 0.71
CA ALA A 49 12.58 12.47 -0.68
C ALA A 49 11.54 13.03 -1.67
N THR A 50 10.43 13.56 -1.17
CA THR A 50 9.36 14.08 -2.03
C THR A 50 9.85 15.20 -2.94
N ASP A 51 9.42 15.16 -4.21
CA ASP A 51 9.63 16.26 -5.17
C ASP A 51 8.42 17.22 -5.24
N GLY A 52 7.41 17.00 -4.39
CA GLY A 52 6.20 17.80 -4.31
C GLY A 52 5.23 17.62 -5.48
N ARG A 53 5.46 16.63 -6.36
CA ARG A 53 4.60 16.35 -7.51
C ARG A 53 3.70 15.16 -7.27
N LEU A 54 2.57 15.16 -7.97
CA LEU A 54 1.60 14.06 -8.02
C LEU A 54 1.70 13.35 -9.37
N VAL A 55 1.43 12.05 -9.40
CA VAL A 55 1.31 11.28 -10.64
C VAL A 55 -0.15 11.13 -11.04
N VAL A 56 -0.42 11.32 -12.32
CA VAL A 56 -1.72 11.03 -12.93
C VAL A 56 -1.87 9.53 -13.11
N TYR A 57 -2.89 8.93 -12.49
CA TYR A 57 -3.16 7.50 -12.60
C TYR A 57 -4.65 7.19 -12.39
N GLY A 58 -5.12 6.12 -13.06
CA GLY A 58 -6.48 5.58 -12.90
C GLY A 58 -7.53 6.22 -13.82
N LEU A 59 -7.19 7.27 -14.59
CA LEU A 59 -8.13 7.97 -15.45
C LEU A 59 -8.65 7.06 -16.59
N LYS A 60 -7.74 6.34 -17.24
CA LYS A 60 -8.09 5.43 -18.35
C LYS A 60 -9.04 4.31 -17.90
N SER A 61 -8.75 3.68 -16.76
CA SER A 61 -9.60 2.61 -16.23
C SER A 61 -10.95 3.14 -15.76
N GLY A 62 -10.98 4.28 -15.08
CA GLY A 62 -12.22 4.91 -14.61
C GLY A 62 -13.14 5.32 -15.77
N LEU A 63 -12.58 5.94 -16.81
CA LEU A 63 -13.35 6.32 -18.00
C LEU A 63 -13.86 5.09 -18.79
N LYS A 64 -13.08 4.00 -18.84
CA LYS A 64 -13.54 2.74 -19.42
C LYS A 64 -14.73 2.16 -18.66
N THR A 65 -14.67 2.20 -17.32
CA THR A 65 -15.78 1.75 -16.47
C THR A 65 -17.01 2.65 -16.66
N LEU A 66 -16.82 3.98 -16.68
CA LEU A 66 -17.89 4.92 -16.94
C LEU A 66 -18.57 4.64 -18.29
N LYS A 67 -17.78 4.41 -19.35
CA LYS A 67 -18.33 4.02 -20.65
C LYS A 67 -19.17 2.75 -20.57
N THR A 68 -18.69 1.73 -19.88
CA THR A 68 -19.45 0.49 -19.70
C THR A 68 -20.79 0.72 -18.96
N ILE A 69 -20.81 1.62 -17.97
CA ILE A 69 -22.04 1.99 -17.27
C ILE A 69 -23.03 2.67 -18.22
N PHE A 70 -22.57 3.58 -19.08
CA PHE A 70 -23.40 4.20 -20.10
C PHE A 70 -23.92 3.18 -21.13
N ASP A 71 -23.06 2.28 -21.60
CA ASP A 71 -23.47 1.23 -22.55
C ASP A 71 -24.57 0.34 -21.92
N CYS A 72 -24.39 -0.10 -20.65
CA CYS A 72 -25.42 -0.87 -19.95
C CYS A 72 -26.73 -0.09 -19.79
N PHE A 73 -26.67 1.22 -19.53
CA PHE A 73 -27.86 2.07 -19.44
C PHE A 73 -28.60 2.14 -20.78
N PHE A 74 -27.90 2.35 -21.90
CA PHE A 74 -28.51 2.43 -23.22
C PHE A 74 -29.06 1.10 -23.76
N GLU A 75 -28.46 -0.02 -23.33
CA GLU A 75 -28.89 -1.37 -23.73
C GLU A 75 -30.06 -1.90 -22.88
N SER A 76 -30.36 -1.25 -21.75
CA SER A 76 -31.41 -1.70 -20.81
C SER A 76 -32.82 -1.21 -21.23
N ASP A 77 -33.85 -1.80 -20.61
CA ASP A 77 -35.19 -1.21 -20.61
C ASP A 77 -35.17 0.06 -19.76
N ILE A 78 -35.50 1.19 -20.33
CA ILE A 78 -35.44 2.49 -19.65
C ILE A 78 -36.35 2.55 -18.42
N GLU A 79 -37.53 1.94 -18.45
CA GLU A 79 -38.45 1.97 -17.31
C GLU A 79 -37.86 1.16 -16.11
N LEU A 80 -37.14 0.08 -16.41
CA LEU A 80 -36.41 -0.67 -15.37
C LEU A 80 -35.18 0.12 -14.87
N ALA A 81 -34.39 0.71 -15.76
CA ALA A 81 -33.18 1.46 -15.41
C ALA A 81 -33.43 2.68 -14.51
N ILE A 82 -34.62 3.29 -14.59
CA ILE A 82 -34.98 4.45 -13.77
C ILE A 82 -35.97 4.13 -12.63
N ALA A 83 -36.48 2.90 -12.52
CA ALA A 83 -37.52 2.54 -11.56
C ALA A 83 -37.07 2.79 -10.10
N ASN A 84 -35.88 2.29 -9.72
CA ASN A 84 -35.31 2.51 -8.38
C ASN A 84 -34.97 3.97 -8.14
N TYR A 85 -34.45 4.67 -9.15
CA TYR A 85 -34.15 6.09 -9.07
C TYR A 85 -35.43 6.89 -8.80
N LYS A 86 -36.51 6.67 -9.59
CA LYS A 86 -37.79 7.34 -9.35
C LYS A 86 -38.33 7.06 -7.95
N LYS A 87 -38.38 5.79 -7.55
CA LYS A 87 -38.85 5.39 -6.23
C LYS A 87 -38.05 6.08 -5.11
N THR A 88 -36.72 6.15 -5.26
CA THR A 88 -35.83 6.78 -4.28
C THR A 88 -36.03 8.29 -4.24
N CYS A 89 -36.12 8.95 -5.39
CA CYS A 89 -36.40 10.39 -5.45
C CYS A 89 -37.78 10.74 -4.85
N ASP A 90 -38.82 9.96 -5.16
CA ASP A 90 -40.14 10.16 -4.58
C ASP A 90 -40.16 10.05 -3.04
N SER A 91 -39.30 9.15 -2.50
CA SER A 91 -39.17 8.97 -1.05
C SER A 91 -38.34 10.08 -0.39
N LEU A 92 -37.29 10.59 -1.05
CA LEU A 92 -36.39 11.59 -0.49
C LEU A 92 -36.95 13.03 -0.62
N LEU A 93 -37.55 13.33 -1.75
CA LEU A 93 -37.87 14.70 -2.15
C LEU A 93 -39.39 14.97 -2.28
N GLY A 94 -40.18 13.93 -2.27
CA GLY A 94 -41.62 13.97 -2.47
C GLY A 94 -42.04 13.40 -3.84
N LYS A 95 -43.27 12.90 -3.89
CA LYS A 95 -43.80 12.25 -5.07
C LYS A 95 -43.80 13.18 -6.29
N ASP A 96 -43.25 12.69 -7.39
CA ASP A 96 -43.18 13.33 -8.71
C ASP A 96 -42.47 14.71 -8.74
N VAL A 97 -41.61 15.01 -7.72
CA VAL A 97 -40.81 16.24 -7.65
C VAL A 97 -39.69 16.21 -8.69
N VAL A 98 -39.09 15.04 -8.96
CA VAL A 98 -38.03 14.87 -9.94
C VAL A 98 -38.59 14.41 -11.28
N ASP A 99 -38.33 15.18 -12.32
CA ASP A 99 -38.74 14.86 -13.70
C ASP A 99 -37.85 13.75 -14.27
N MET A 100 -38.45 12.65 -14.72
CA MET A 100 -37.74 11.52 -15.34
C MET A 100 -37.52 11.71 -16.84
N THR A 101 -38.13 12.71 -17.45
CA THR A 101 -38.06 12.96 -18.91
C THR A 101 -36.60 13.11 -19.41
N PRO A 102 -35.69 13.82 -18.70
CA PRO A 102 -34.31 13.95 -19.17
C PRO A 102 -33.55 12.64 -19.30
N TRP A 103 -33.82 11.67 -18.42
CA TRP A 103 -33.24 10.35 -18.50
C TRP A 103 -33.78 9.53 -19.68
N LYS A 104 -35.06 9.62 -19.95
CA LYS A 104 -35.67 8.99 -21.10
C LYS A 104 -35.12 9.59 -22.41
N GLN A 105 -34.98 10.90 -22.47
CA GLN A 105 -34.36 11.59 -23.61
C GLN A 105 -32.88 11.19 -23.80
N LEU A 106 -32.11 11.02 -22.69
CA LEU A 106 -30.74 10.55 -22.79
C LEU A 106 -30.66 9.11 -23.30
N HIS A 107 -31.57 8.25 -22.84
CA HIS A 107 -31.67 6.88 -23.33
C HIS A 107 -32.03 6.82 -24.81
N ASP A 108 -33.00 7.62 -25.23
CA ASP A 108 -33.42 7.72 -26.63
C ASP A 108 -32.31 8.26 -27.56
N LEU A 109 -31.42 9.12 -27.02
CA LEU A 109 -30.23 9.60 -27.74
C LEU A 109 -29.26 8.46 -28.07
N GLY A 110 -29.16 7.44 -27.22
CA GLY A 110 -28.42 6.20 -27.46
C GLY A 110 -26.90 6.31 -27.46
N TYR A 111 -26.33 7.43 -27.02
CA TYR A 111 -24.87 7.60 -26.84
C TYR A 111 -24.56 8.58 -25.73
N MET A 112 -23.36 8.50 -25.18
CA MET A 112 -22.87 9.39 -24.13
C MET A 112 -22.50 10.76 -24.69
N PRO A 113 -23.31 11.83 -24.45
CA PRO A 113 -23.06 13.16 -25.03
C PRO A 113 -22.04 13.97 -24.21
N LEU A 114 -20.86 13.39 -23.94
CA LEU A 114 -19.79 13.98 -23.14
C LEU A 114 -18.45 13.88 -23.87
N GLU A 115 -17.66 14.94 -23.82
CA GLU A 115 -16.26 14.96 -24.21
C GLU A 115 -15.37 15.05 -22.96
N PHE A 116 -14.31 14.23 -22.95
CA PHE A 116 -13.31 14.21 -21.90
C PHE A 116 -11.95 14.59 -22.46
N ARG A 117 -11.24 15.49 -21.76
CA ARG A 117 -9.84 15.79 -22.01
C ARG A 117 -9.06 15.42 -20.77
N VAL A 118 -8.06 14.55 -20.94
CA VAL A 118 -7.30 13.97 -19.83
C VAL A 118 -5.81 14.15 -20.04
N LEU A 119 -5.07 14.34 -18.95
CA LEU A 119 -3.61 14.23 -18.98
C LEU A 119 -3.24 12.75 -19.13
N PRO A 120 -2.15 12.42 -19.87
CA PRO A 120 -1.66 11.06 -19.97
C PRO A 120 -1.29 10.49 -18.59
N GLU A 121 -1.60 9.22 -18.38
CA GLU A 121 -1.16 8.51 -17.15
C GLU A 121 0.37 8.51 -17.04
N GLY A 122 0.89 8.61 -15.83
CA GLY A 122 2.32 8.79 -15.56
C GLY A 122 2.81 10.24 -15.60
N THR A 123 1.97 11.20 -16.08
CA THR A 123 2.31 12.63 -16.05
C THR A 123 2.48 13.12 -14.62
N LEU A 124 3.59 13.81 -14.34
CA LEU A 124 3.83 14.44 -13.04
C LEU A 124 3.32 15.88 -13.04
N ILE A 125 2.47 16.19 -12.08
CA ILE A 125 1.80 17.48 -11.93
C ILE A 125 2.03 18.08 -10.54
N LYS A 126 1.73 19.37 -10.39
CA LYS A 126 1.58 20.02 -9.07
C LYS A 126 0.13 19.89 -8.59
N GLU A 127 -0.09 19.99 -7.29
CA GLU A 127 -1.45 20.17 -6.74
C GLU A 127 -2.13 21.40 -7.37
N GLY A 128 -3.47 21.37 -7.43
CA GLY A 128 -4.25 22.42 -8.09
C GLY A 128 -4.27 22.34 -9.63
N THR A 129 -3.58 21.35 -10.25
CA THR A 129 -3.62 21.15 -11.70
C THR A 129 -4.79 20.25 -12.08
N PRO A 130 -5.74 20.69 -12.93
CA PRO A 130 -6.78 19.83 -13.48
C PRO A 130 -6.17 18.66 -14.27
N VAL A 131 -6.56 17.43 -13.95
CA VAL A 131 -6.07 16.23 -14.64
C VAL A 131 -7.08 15.69 -15.65
N LEU A 132 -8.34 16.06 -15.48
CA LEU A 132 -9.42 15.75 -16.39
C LEU A 132 -10.37 16.95 -16.46
N THR A 133 -10.85 17.25 -17.65
CA THR A 133 -12.01 18.13 -17.87
C THR A 133 -13.06 17.37 -18.65
N MET A 134 -14.32 17.69 -18.38
CA MET A 134 -15.49 17.09 -19.04
C MET A 134 -16.51 18.17 -19.34
N HIS A 135 -17.09 18.13 -20.54
CA HIS A 135 -18.22 18.98 -20.91
C HIS A 135 -19.23 18.18 -21.76
N ASN A 136 -20.46 18.70 -21.84
CA ASN A 136 -21.48 18.09 -22.71
C ASN A 136 -21.25 18.47 -24.17
N THR A 137 -21.55 17.52 -25.10
CA THR A 137 -21.47 17.72 -26.56
C THR A 137 -22.83 17.97 -27.20
N HIS A 138 -23.91 17.84 -26.40
CA HIS A 138 -25.28 18.11 -26.88
C HIS A 138 -25.95 19.13 -25.92
N PRO A 139 -26.56 20.22 -26.41
CA PRO A 139 -27.04 21.31 -25.58
C PRO A 139 -28.17 20.91 -24.61
N ASP A 140 -28.99 19.93 -24.94
CA ASP A 140 -30.09 19.48 -24.08
C ASP A 140 -29.59 18.72 -22.85
N PHE A 141 -28.32 18.24 -22.88
CA PHE A 141 -27.68 17.49 -21.79
C PHE A 141 -26.63 18.31 -21.03
N TYR A 142 -26.77 19.64 -21.01
CA TYR A 142 -25.86 20.53 -20.25
C TYR A 142 -25.78 20.21 -18.76
N TRP A 143 -26.82 19.59 -18.20
CA TRP A 143 -26.89 19.20 -16.80
C TRP A 143 -26.07 17.95 -16.48
N LEU A 144 -25.78 17.10 -17.47
CA LEU A 144 -25.18 15.78 -17.31
C LEU A 144 -23.77 15.81 -16.73
N PRO A 145 -22.82 16.71 -17.15
CA PRO A 145 -21.48 16.77 -16.57
C PRO A 145 -21.50 16.92 -15.05
N ASN A 146 -22.29 17.85 -14.52
CA ASN A 146 -22.38 18.08 -13.08
C ASN A 146 -23.06 16.90 -12.35
N TYR A 147 -24.00 16.22 -12.99
CA TYR A 147 -24.64 15.04 -12.38
C TYR A 147 -23.66 13.88 -12.24
N ILE A 148 -22.90 13.59 -13.27
CA ILE A 148 -22.00 12.44 -13.36
C ILE A 148 -20.69 12.65 -12.61
N GLU A 149 -20.34 13.86 -12.23
CA GLU A 149 -19.06 14.11 -11.53
C GLU A 149 -18.89 13.28 -10.25
N VAL A 150 -20.00 12.94 -9.55
CA VAL A 150 -19.94 12.10 -8.34
C VAL A 150 -19.50 10.69 -8.70
N LEU A 151 -20.17 10.07 -9.66
CA LEU A 151 -19.81 8.74 -10.18
C LEU A 151 -18.37 8.74 -10.69
N LEU A 152 -18.00 9.75 -11.48
CA LEU A 152 -16.65 9.88 -12.00
C LEU A 152 -15.61 9.98 -10.87
N THR A 153 -15.89 10.79 -9.86
CA THR A 153 -14.98 10.93 -8.70
C THR A 153 -14.79 9.60 -7.97
N VAL A 154 -15.87 8.84 -7.74
CA VAL A 154 -15.77 7.50 -7.11
C VAL A 154 -14.87 6.56 -7.91
N LEU A 155 -14.96 6.60 -9.24
CA LEU A 155 -14.13 5.77 -10.12
C LEU A 155 -12.66 6.18 -10.16
N LEU A 156 -12.34 7.46 -9.91
CA LEU A 156 -11.00 8.03 -10.12
C LEU A 156 -10.23 8.25 -8.82
N TRP A 157 -10.91 8.61 -7.72
CA TRP A 157 -10.28 9.10 -6.51
C TRP A 157 -9.34 8.08 -5.86
N LYS A 158 -9.82 6.86 -5.66
CA LYS A 158 -9.05 5.82 -4.95
C LYS A 158 -7.78 5.42 -5.70
N PRO A 159 -7.83 4.99 -7.00
CA PRO A 159 -6.62 4.64 -7.73
C PRO A 159 -5.64 5.80 -7.86
N PHE A 160 -6.12 7.04 -8.05
CA PHE A 160 -5.28 8.23 -8.08
C PHE A 160 -4.55 8.42 -6.74
N THR A 161 -5.26 8.33 -5.62
CA THR A 161 -4.70 8.52 -4.26
C THR A 161 -3.64 7.45 -3.96
N ILE A 162 -3.95 6.18 -4.19
CA ILE A 162 -3.02 5.08 -3.89
C ILE A 162 -1.76 5.13 -4.77
N ALA A 163 -1.89 5.49 -6.05
CA ALA A 163 -0.71 5.66 -6.90
C ALA A 163 0.24 6.75 -6.38
N ASN A 164 -0.32 7.82 -5.80
CA ASN A 164 0.49 8.89 -5.20
C ASN A 164 1.10 8.48 -3.86
N ILE A 165 0.41 7.70 -3.04
CA ILE A 165 0.98 7.08 -1.84
C ILE A 165 2.13 6.14 -2.24
N ALA A 166 1.91 5.23 -3.17
CA ALA A 166 2.93 4.30 -3.66
C ALA A 166 4.16 5.03 -4.22
N ARG A 167 3.92 6.17 -4.90
CA ARG A 167 5.02 7.01 -5.40
C ARG A 167 5.86 7.61 -4.27
N GLU A 168 5.26 8.10 -3.20
CA GLU A 168 6.01 8.63 -2.05
C GLU A 168 6.83 7.53 -1.37
N TYR A 169 6.30 6.31 -1.22
CA TYR A 169 7.08 5.15 -0.75
C TYR A 169 8.22 4.79 -1.70
N ARG A 170 7.99 4.87 -3.01
CA ARG A 170 9.05 4.62 -3.99
C ARG A 170 10.18 5.63 -3.88
N LEU A 171 9.88 6.92 -3.77
CA LEU A 171 10.87 7.97 -3.58
C LEU A 171 11.65 7.77 -2.28
N LEU A 172 10.97 7.41 -1.20
CA LEU A 172 11.60 7.09 0.09
C LEU A 172 12.55 5.89 -0.02
N GLY A 173 12.11 4.81 -0.65
CA GLY A 173 12.92 3.61 -0.84
C GLY A 173 14.17 3.88 -1.70
N GLU A 174 14.02 4.63 -2.79
CA GLU A 174 15.14 5.01 -3.66
C GLU A 174 16.14 5.92 -2.93
N TYR A 175 15.64 6.86 -2.12
CA TYR A 175 16.49 7.71 -1.29
C TYR A 175 17.35 6.89 -0.31
N TRP A 176 16.74 5.97 0.42
CA TRP A 176 17.47 5.14 1.36
C TRP A 176 18.36 4.11 0.68
N ALA A 177 17.94 3.54 -0.46
CA ALA A 177 18.82 2.67 -1.26
C ALA A 177 20.11 3.38 -1.67
N GLU A 178 19.99 4.64 -2.08
CA GLU A 178 21.17 5.45 -2.41
C GLU A 178 22.06 5.73 -1.19
N LYS A 179 21.46 6.02 -0.03
CA LYS A 179 22.19 6.31 1.22
C LYS A 179 22.92 5.08 1.79
N THR A 180 22.30 3.90 1.70
CA THR A 180 22.84 2.65 2.25
C THR A 180 23.67 1.85 1.25
N GLY A 181 23.74 2.27 -0.01
CA GLY A 181 24.40 1.51 -1.07
C GLY A 181 23.62 0.25 -1.51
N CYS A 182 22.36 0.14 -1.14
CA CYS A 182 21.48 -0.93 -1.61
C CYS A 182 21.20 -0.78 -3.10
N PRO A 183 21.25 -1.87 -3.89
CA PRO A 183 20.87 -1.81 -5.30
C PRO A 183 19.42 -1.32 -5.48
N LYS A 184 19.21 -0.38 -6.39
CA LYS A 184 17.88 0.24 -6.62
C LYS A 184 16.82 -0.78 -7.05
N GLU A 185 17.22 -1.89 -7.64
CA GLU A 185 16.34 -2.99 -8.04
C GLU A 185 15.66 -3.67 -6.84
N PHE A 186 16.30 -3.64 -5.67
CA PHE A 186 15.72 -4.18 -4.43
C PHE A 186 14.53 -3.35 -3.93
N VAL A 187 14.46 -2.06 -4.26
CA VAL A 187 13.31 -1.22 -3.90
C VAL A 187 12.01 -1.75 -4.52
N ASP A 188 12.07 -2.46 -5.64
CA ASP A 188 10.91 -3.10 -6.26
C ASP A 188 10.21 -4.10 -5.34
N TYR A 189 10.90 -4.63 -4.32
CA TYR A 189 10.43 -5.68 -3.40
C TYR A 189 10.32 -5.24 -1.95
N GLN A 190 10.85 -4.08 -1.57
CA GLN A 190 10.91 -3.64 -0.17
C GLN A 190 9.56 -3.25 0.43
N PHE A 191 8.61 -2.83 -0.40
CA PHE A 191 7.27 -2.44 0.03
C PHE A 191 6.27 -3.40 -0.61
N HIS A 192 5.81 -4.35 0.19
CA HIS A 192 4.96 -5.45 -0.27
C HIS A 192 3.48 -5.14 -0.02
N ASP A 193 2.61 -5.44 -0.99
CA ASP A 193 1.17 -5.19 -0.88
C ASP A 193 0.43 -6.34 -0.19
N PHE A 194 -0.02 -6.11 1.04
CA PHE A 194 -0.93 -6.97 1.81
C PHE A 194 -2.30 -6.32 2.06
N SER A 195 -2.62 -5.24 1.36
CA SER A 195 -3.76 -4.37 1.64
C SER A 195 -5.13 -5.00 1.36
N MET A 196 -5.20 -6.12 0.62
CA MET A 196 -6.46 -6.66 0.13
C MET A 196 -7.49 -6.90 1.24
N ARG A 197 -7.07 -7.46 2.38
CA ARG A 197 -7.96 -7.73 3.53
C ARG A 197 -8.45 -6.47 4.24
N GLY A 198 -7.76 -5.33 4.10
CA GLY A 198 -8.14 -4.03 4.64
C GLY A 198 -8.95 -3.15 3.67
N SER A 199 -9.22 -3.63 2.46
CA SER A 199 -10.01 -2.90 1.47
C SER A 199 -11.50 -2.88 1.81
N ALA A 200 -12.18 -1.78 1.46
CA ALA A 200 -13.61 -1.59 1.76
C ALA A 200 -14.54 -2.55 0.99
N CYS A 201 -14.12 -2.99 -0.21
CA CYS A 201 -14.86 -3.91 -1.08
C CYS A 201 -13.90 -4.55 -2.10
N ILE A 202 -14.42 -5.48 -2.91
CA ILE A 202 -13.64 -6.20 -3.93
C ILE A 202 -13.05 -5.22 -4.96
N GLU A 203 -13.84 -4.25 -5.40
CA GLU A 203 -13.42 -3.23 -6.34
C GLU A 203 -12.33 -2.33 -5.77
N ASP A 204 -12.37 -2.04 -4.47
CA ASP A 204 -11.34 -1.28 -3.77
C ASP A 204 -10.02 -2.07 -3.74
N ALA A 205 -10.05 -3.36 -3.39
CA ALA A 205 -8.87 -4.24 -3.42
C ALA A 205 -8.22 -4.28 -4.83
N TYR A 206 -9.03 -4.29 -5.88
CA TYR A 206 -8.59 -4.19 -7.26
C TYR A 206 -7.87 -2.87 -7.56
N HIS A 207 -8.47 -1.74 -7.17
CA HIS A 207 -7.91 -0.43 -7.44
C HIS A 207 -6.61 -0.17 -6.67
N VAL A 208 -6.57 -0.59 -5.38
CA VAL A 208 -5.39 -0.44 -4.51
C VAL A 208 -4.22 -1.23 -5.06
N GLY A 209 -4.38 -2.54 -5.28
CA GLY A 209 -3.30 -3.38 -5.74
C GLY A 209 -2.75 -2.98 -7.11
N ARG A 210 -3.63 -2.60 -8.06
CA ARG A 210 -3.19 -2.12 -9.38
C ARG A 210 -2.40 -0.82 -9.33
N ALA A 211 -2.80 0.11 -8.47
CA ALA A 211 -2.08 1.37 -8.28
C ALA A 211 -0.72 1.14 -7.62
N TRP A 212 -0.63 0.22 -6.65
CA TRP A 212 0.61 -0.18 -6.00
C TRP A 212 1.61 -0.78 -6.98
N LEU A 213 1.17 -1.69 -7.82
CA LEU A 213 1.98 -2.36 -8.85
C LEU A 213 2.53 -1.43 -9.95
N GLN A 214 2.17 -0.15 -9.96
CA GLN A 214 2.85 0.84 -10.80
C GLN A 214 4.26 1.15 -10.29
N TYR A 215 4.53 0.95 -9.01
CA TYR A 215 5.77 1.35 -8.35
C TYR A 215 6.57 0.18 -7.77
N PHE A 216 5.92 -0.95 -7.45
CA PHE A 216 6.53 -2.09 -6.79
C PHE A 216 6.15 -3.40 -7.49
N LYS A 217 6.96 -4.45 -7.25
CA LYS A 217 6.67 -5.83 -7.68
C LYS A 217 6.05 -6.66 -6.57
N GLY A 218 6.42 -6.36 -5.30
CA GLY A 218 5.96 -7.14 -4.15
C GLY A 218 4.46 -6.99 -3.95
N SER A 219 3.72 -8.09 -4.06
CA SER A 219 2.27 -8.11 -3.83
C SER A 219 1.74 -9.52 -3.58
N ASP A 220 0.93 -9.65 -2.53
CA ASP A 220 0.10 -10.82 -2.26
C ASP A 220 -1.36 -10.63 -2.72
N ASN A 221 -1.67 -9.52 -3.40
CA ASN A 221 -2.97 -9.26 -3.96
C ASN A 221 -3.14 -10.03 -5.28
N ILE A 222 -3.51 -11.32 -5.18
CA ILE A 222 -3.70 -12.21 -6.33
C ILE A 222 -4.70 -11.62 -7.34
N PHE A 223 -5.76 -10.97 -6.86
CA PHE A 223 -6.79 -10.40 -7.72
C PHE A 223 -6.24 -9.26 -8.58
N ALA A 224 -5.48 -8.34 -7.99
CA ALA A 224 -4.85 -7.25 -8.74
C ALA A 224 -3.79 -7.80 -9.73
N CYS A 225 -2.96 -8.76 -9.31
CA CYS A 225 -1.97 -9.41 -10.17
C CYS A 225 -2.64 -10.10 -11.37
N ALA A 226 -3.68 -10.90 -11.13
CA ALA A 226 -4.40 -11.61 -12.18
C ALA A 226 -5.09 -10.66 -13.17
N THR A 227 -5.61 -9.52 -12.69
CA THR A 227 -6.32 -8.56 -13.55
C THR A 227 -5.41 -7.62 -14.33
N LEU A 228 -4.20 -7.35 -13.82
CA LEU A 228 -3.17 -6.61 -14.55
C LEU A 228 -2.46 -7.51 -15.58
N GLY A 229 -2.11 -8.74 -15.18
CA GLY A 229 -1.34 -9.63 -16.05
C GLY A 229 -0.08 -8.96 -16.60
N ASP A 230 0.11 -9.02 -17.89
CA ASP A 230 1.26 -8.44 -18.60
C ASP A 230 1.24 -6.90 -18.64
N ASP A 231 0.13 -6.26 -18.26
CA ASP A 231 0.04 -4.79 -18.17
C ASP A 231 0.71 -4.21 -16.91
N ALA A 232 1.21 -5.05 -15.98
CA ALA A 232 1.97 -4.61 -14.82
C ALA A 232 3.34 -4.07 -15.26
N PRO A 233 3.65 -2.77 -15.08
CA PRO A 233 4.84 -2.15 -15.69
C PRO A 233 6.17 -2.74 -15.22
N ARG A 234 6.16 -3.34 -14.02
CA ARG A 234 7.33 -3.93 -13.37
C ARG A 234 7.20 -5.45 -13.19
N GLY A 235 6.07 -6.04 -13.59
CA GLY A 235 5.67 -7.38 -13.19
C GLY A 235 5.18 -7.41 -11.75
N PHE A 236 5.03 -8.61 -11.20
CA PHE A 236 4.65 -8.83 -9.80
C PHE A 236 5.37 -10.06 -9.27
N SER A 237 5.54 -10.11 -7.95
CA SER A 237 6.26 -11.19 -7.28
C SER A 237 5.78 -11.32 -5.84
N SER A 238 5.76 -12.53 -5.34
CA SER A 238 5.64 -12.87 -3.94
C SER A 238 6.59 -14.03 -3.61
N VAL A 239 6.67 -14.36 -2.32
CA VAL A 239 7.49 -15.48 -1.83
C VAL A 239 6.64 -16.35 -0.92
N PRO A 240 6.97 -17.66 -0.80
CA PRO A 240 6.37 -18.50 0.24
C PRO A 240 6.53 -17.83 1.61
N ALA A 241 5.41 -17.65 2.32
CA ALA A 241 5.39 -17.04 3.64
C ALA A 241 4.47 -17.82 4.56
N THR A 242 4.85 -17.92 5.84
CA THR A 242 3.94 -18.45 6.86
C THR A 242 3.04 -17.35 7.40
N GLU A 243 1.99 -17.75 8.08
CA GLU A 243 1.17 -16.89 8.93
C GLU A 243 1.04 -17.52 10.32
N HIS A 244 0.45 -16.81 11.27
CA HIS A 244 0.28 -17.27 12.64
C HIS A 244 -0.46 -18.62 12.74
N SER A 245 -1.45 -18.89 11.88
CA SER A 245 -2.16 -20.16 11.86
C SER A 245 -1.25 -21.36 11.60
N VAL A 246 -0.25 -21.19 10.74
CA VAL A 246 0.75 -22.25 10.43
C VAL A 246 1.64 -22.52 11.65
N MET A 247 2.10 -21.44 12.30
CA MET A 247 2.96 -21.55 13.48
C MET A 247 2.18 -22.12 14.68
N CYS A 248 0.98 -21.62 14.92
CA CYS A 248 0.08 -22.11 15.99
C CYS A 248 -0.26 -23.59 15.84
N CYS A 249 -0.47 -24.09 14.62
CA CYS A 249 -0.67 -25.52 14.38
C CYS A 249 0.54 -26.37 14.74
N GLY A 250 1.74 -25.80 14.70
CA GLY A 250 2.98 -26.46 15.14
C GLY A 250 3.11 -26.54 16.66
N SER A 251 2.37 -25.76 17.41
CA SER A 251 2.48 -25.47 18.85
C SER A 251 3.77 -24.78 19.28
N GLN A 252 3.75 -24.12 20.44
CA GLN A 252 4.91 -23.40 20.96
C GLN A 252 6.11 -24.33 21.21
N GLU A 253 5.86 -25.47 21.79
CA GLU A 253 6.91 -26.43 22.15
C GLU A 253 7.63 -26.99 20.90
N ASN A 254 6.97 -26.99 19.74
CA ASN A 254 7.49 -27.48 18.48
C ASN A 254 7.87 -26.37 17.49
N GLU A 255 7.91 -25.11 17.90
CA GLU A 255 8.19 -24.00 17.01
C GLU A 255 9.56 -24.16 16.33
N PHE A 256 10.60 -24.53 17.08
CA PHE A 256 11.93 -24.79 16.53
C PHE A 256 11.92 -25.91 15.45
N GLU A 257 11.22 -27.02 15.69
CA GLU A 257 11.10 -28.10 14.70
C GLU A 257 10.26 -27.67 13.50
N THR A 258 9.31 -26.74 13.67
CA THR A 258 8.57 -26.12 12.57
C THR A 258 9.50 -25.31 11.68
N TYR A 259 10.37 -24.46 12.26
CA TYR A 259 11.40 -23.74 11.49
C TYR A 259 12.31 -24.71 10.72
N LYS A 260 12.84 -25.72 11.40
CA LYS A 260 13.72 -26.70 10.81
C LYS A 260 13.05 -27.45 9.65
N ARG A 261 11.84 -27.96 9.84
CA ARG A 261 11.07 -28.64 8.79
C ARG A 261 10.81 -27.76 7.59
N LEU A 262 10.40 -26.50 7.82
CA LEU A 262 10.16 -25.54 6.74
C LEU A 262 11.43 -25.28 5.91
N LEU A 263 12.59 -25.18 6.57
CA LEU A 263 13.87 -24.88 5.93
C LEU A 263 14.51 -26.08 5.23
N THR A 264 14.28 -27.31 5.72
CA THR A 264 14.98 -28.50 5.23
C THR A 264 14.12 -29.40 4.34
N GLU A 265 12.81 -29.43 4.57
CA GLU A 265 11.92 -30.36 3.91
C GLU A 265 10.93 -29.64 2.97
N THR A 266 10.25 -28.60 3.48
CA THR A 266 9.17 -27.95 2.74
C THR A 266 9.72 -26.96 1.70
N TYR A 267 10.69 -26.14 2.09
CA TYR A 267 11.34 -25.14 1.24
C TYR A 267 12.87 -25.21 1.38
N PRO A 268 13.50 -26.29 0.89
CA PRO A 268 14.95 -26.47 1.04
C PRO A 268 15.78 -25.48 0.23
N SER A 269 15.15 -24.74 -0.67
CA SER A 269 15.79 -23.67 -1.46
C SER A 269 14.83 -22.51 -1.68
N GLY A 270 15.33 -21.40 -2.26
CA GLY A 270 14.54 -20.21 -2.56
C GLY A 270 14.34 -19.29 -1.35
N ILE A 271 13.55 -18.24 -1.54
CA ILE A 271 13.20 -17.30 -0.46
C ILE A 271 12.03 -17.88 0.32
N LEU A 272 12.12 -17.83 1.65
CA LEU A 272 11.06 -18.21 2.57
C LEU A 272 10.93 -17.14 3.64
N SER A 273 9.71 -16.64 3.85
CA SER A 273 9.38 -15.73 4.94
C SER A 273 8.67 -16.48 6.06
N ILE A 274 9.16 -16.36 7.30
CA ILE A 274 8.55 -16.99 8.48
C ILE A 274 8.09 -15.89 9.43
N VAL A 275 6.79 -15.89 9.76
CA VAL A 275 6.27 -15.03 10.83
C VAL A 275 6.85 -15.52 12.16
N SER A 276 7.44 -14.60 12.91
CA SER A 276 8.38 -14.95 13.98
C SER A 276 7.97 -14.42 15.36
N ASP A 277 6.84 -13.74 15.44
CA ASP A 277 6.29 -13.15 16.67
C ASP A 277 5.05 -13.88 17.19
N THR A 278 4.86 -15.14 16.79
CA THR A 278 3.71 -15.95 17.23
C THR A 278 3.74 -16.19 18.73
N TRP A 279 4.91 -16.41 19.31
CA TRP A 279 5.11 -16.58 20.76
C TRP A 279 6.21 -15.67 21.30
N ASP A 280 7.48 -15.97 21.01
CA ASP A 280 8.62 -15.19 21.48
C ASP A 280 9.58 -14.87 20.33
N TYR A 281 9.43 -13.65 19.80
CA TYR A 281 10.27 -13.15 18.71
C TYR A 281 11.74 -13.16 19.03
N PHE A 282 12.09 -12.80 20.26
CA PHE A 282 13.50 -12.72 20.68
C PHE A 282 14.11 -14.11 20.87
N GLN A 283 13.31 -15.09 21.34
CA GLN A 283 13.76 -16.50 21.39
C GLN A 283 14.09 -17.02 19.97
N VAL A 284 13.28 -16.66 18.97
CA VAL A 284 13.59 -17.01 17.59
C VAL A 284 14.95 -16.45 17.19
N LEU A 285 15.21 -15.18 17.44
CA LEU A 285 16.46 -14.51 17.05
C LEU A 285 17.68 -15.04 17.83
N THR A 286 17.55 -15.24 19.14
CA THR A 286 18.68 -15.53 20.02
C THR A 286 18.96 -17.02 20.24
N ASP A 287 17.98 -17.90 20.03
CA ASP A 287 18.13 -19.35 20.18
C ASP A 287 17.95 -20.11 18.84
N PHE A 288 16.81 -19.92 18.17
CA PHE A 288 16.48 -20.75 17.00
C PHE A 288 17.40 -20.48 15.81
N LEU A 289 17.62 -19.23 15.46
CA LEU A 289 18.48 -18.88 14.32
C LEU A 289 19.94 -19.32 14.53
N PRO A 290 20.57 -19.10 15.70
CA PRO A 290 21.90 -19.63 16.01
C PRO A 290 22.01 -21.14 15.85
N ARG A 291 21.01 -21.89 16.33
CA ARG A 291 20.98 -23.36 16.21
C ARG A 291 20.76 -23.84 14.78
N LEU A 292 20.07 -23.05 13.97
CA LEU A 292 19.79 -23.33 12.53
C LEU A 292 20.82 -22.70 11.59
N LYS A 293 21.87 -22.06 12.11
CA LYS A 293 22.86 -21.32 11.34
C LYS A 293 23.39 -22.10 10.13
N ASP A 294 23.88 -23.30 10.36
CA ASP A 294 24.47 -24.13 9.27
C ASP A 294 23.42 -24.51 8.22
N THR A 295 22.20 -24.78 8.66
CA THR A 295 21.07 -25.02 7.77
C THR A 295 20.75 -23.81 6.92
N ILE A 296 20.66 -22.63 7.54
CA ILE A 296 20.34 -21.37 6.87
C ILE A 296 21.43 -21.00 5.87
N LEU A 297 22.70 -21.06 6.28
CA LEU A 297 23.83 -20.73 5.42
C LEU A 297 24.08 -21.75 4.30
N GLY A 298 23.73 -23.02 4.51
CA GLY A 298 23.85 -24.08 3.54
C GLY A 298 22.73 -24.10 2.50
N ARG A 299 21.64 -23.34 2.68
CA ARG A 299 20.54 -23.27 1.71
C ARG A 299 20.90 -22.39 0.50
N GLU A 300 20.47 -22.80 -0.66
CA GLU A 300 20.42 -21.94 -1.85
C GLU A 300 19.14 -21.07 -1.76
N GLY A 301 19.25 -19.85 -1.18
CA GLY A 301 18.13 -18.94 -1.01
C GLY A 301 18.28 -18.03 0.21
N LYS A 302 17.16 -17.42 0.63
CA LYS A 302 17.11 -16.48 1.75
C LYS A 302 16.02 -16.88 2.75
N LEU A 303 16.30 -16.76 4.03
CA LEU A 303 15.29 -16.75 5.10
C LEU A 303 14.95 -15.30 5.44
N VAL A 304 13.66 -14.98 5.42
CA VAL A 304 13.13 -13.68 5.88
C VAL A 304 12.47 -13.90 7.23
N ILE A 305 12.93 -13.20 8.24
CA ILE A 305 12.31 -13.14 9.56
C ILE A 305 11.28 -12.00 9.53
N ARG A 306 10.02 -12.35 9.80
CA ARG A 306 8.91 -11.40 9.71
C ARG A 306 8.26 -11.19 11.07
N PRO A 307 8.57 -10.12 11.78
CA PRO A 307 7.76 -9.64 12.89
C PRO A 307 6.47 -8.99 12.34
N ASP A 308 5.32 -9.35 12.89
CA ASP A 308 3.99 -8.90 12.43
C ASP A 308 3.28 -8.03 13.48
N SER A 309 3.90 -7.82 14.64
CA SER A 309 3.36 -7.06 15.76
C SER A 309 4.44 -6.23 16.46
N GLY A 310 4.02 -5.36 17.38
CA GLY A 310 4.88 -4.47 18.12
C GLY A 310 5.19 -3.15 17.42
N ASN A 311 5.93 -2.26 18.08
CA ASN A 311 6.39 -1.02 17.48
C ASN A 311 7.47 -1.33 16.44
N PRO A 312 7.30 -0.99 15.16
CA PRO A 312 8.29 -1.27 14.12
C PRO A 312 9.68 -0.77 14.43
N PHE A 313 9.77 0.43 14.94
CA PHE A 313 11.04 1.06 15.26
C PHE A 313 11.77 0.26 16.36
N ASP A 314 11.07 -0.11 17.43
CA ASP A 314 11.65 -0.83 18.56
C ASP A 314 12.05 -2.26 18.15
N ILE A 315 11.26 -2.92 17.33
CA ILE A 315 11.55 -4.28 16.84
C ILE A 315 12.78 -4.32 15.92
N VAL A 316 12.93 -3.32 15.05
CA VAL A 316 14.02 -3.30 14.04
C VAL A 316 15.27 -2.60 14.57
N CYS A 317 15.11 -1.49 15.31
CA CYS A 317 16.21 -0.64 15.75
C CYS A 317 16.57 -0.82 17.22
N GLY A 318 15.78 -1.61 17.99
CA GLY A 318 15.89 -1.71 19.44
C GLY A 318 15.21 -0.54 20.17
N THR A 319 15.05 -0.70 21.48
CA THR A 319 14.45 0.33 22.33
C THR A 319 15.50 1.32 22.86
N LYS A 320 15.06 2.50 23.30
CA LYS A 320 15.97 3.53 23.83
C LYS A 320 16.55 3.23 25.21
N HIS A 321 16.11 2.17 25.87
CA HIS A 321 16.60 1.79 27.18
C HIS A 321 17.68 0.71 27.07
N PHE A 322 18.93 1.13 27.10
CA PHE A 322 20.08 0.24 27.03
C PHE A 322 20.76 0.23 28.39
N TYR A 323 20.96 -0.96 28.97
CA TYR A 323 21.85 -1.18 30.11
C TYR A 323 23.13 -1.82 29.61
N LEU A 324 24.26 -1.24 29.93
CA LEU A 324 25.56 -1.74 29.52
C LEU A 324 26.19 -2.55 30.65
N ALA A 325 26.62 -3.75 30.36
CA ALA A 325 27.10 -4.72 31.35
C ALA A 325 28.51 -4.44 31.90
N ASP A 326 29.22 -3.43 31.43
CA ASP A 326 30.62 -3.19 31.86
C ASP A 326 30.80 -1.77 32.42
N GLU A 327 31.06 -1.70 33.74
CA GLU A 327 31.26 -0.46 34.54
C GLU A 327 32.53 0.34 34.17
N LYS A 328 33.31 -0.08 33.16
CA LYS A 328 34.59 0.56 32.81
C LYS A 328 34.53 1.69 31.82
N TYR A 329 33.37 1.87 31.18
CA TYR A 329 33.15 2.96 30.25
C TYR A 329 31.89 3.69 30.66
N ASP A 330 31.90 5.02 30.56
CA ASP A 330 30.66 5.81 30.59
C ASP A 330 29.95 5.64 29.24
N LEU A 331 29.44 4.42 29.08
CA LEU A 331 28.89 3.93 27.80
C LEU A 331 27.47 4.45 27.55
N GLU A 332 26.82 5.01 28.60
CA GLU A 332 25.47 5.58 28.44
C GLU A 332 25.52 6.85 27.56
N GLU A 333 26.49 7.71 27.80
CA GLU A 333 26.72 8.92 27.02
C GLU A 333 27.24 8.59 25.59
N GLU A 334 28.13 7.61 25.47
CA GLU A 334 28.68 7.15 24.19
C GLU A 334 27.69 6.34 23.40
N ALA A 335 26.85 5.51 24.01
CA ALA A 335 25.76 4.80 23.35
C ALA A 335 24.67 5.77 22.89
N HIS A 336 24.30 6.78 23.68
CA HIS A 336 23.41 7.86 23.26
C HIS A 336 23.98 8.65 22.08
N ARG A 337 25.24 9.03 22.16
CA ARG A 337 25.94 9.72 21.08
C ARG A 337 26.02 8.88 19.81
N LEU A 338 26.34 7.62 19.93
CA LEU A 338 26.38 6.68 18.82
C LEU A 338 25.00 6.48 18.22
N PHE A 339 23.92 6.43 19.03
CA PHE A 339 22.53 6.29 18.56
C PHE A 339 22.01 7.53 17.86
N GLU A 340 22.41 8.71 18.28
CA GLU A 340 22.03 9.98 17.60
C GLU A 340 22.79 10.19 16.27
N GLU A 341 23.98 9.60 16.15
CA GLU A 341 24.85 9.72 14.96
C GLU A 341 24.66 8.59 13.93
N PHE A 342 23.97 7.48 14.27
CA PHE A 342 23.83 6.32 13.38
C PHE A 342 22.59 6.34 12.49
N TYR A 343 22.82 6.28 11.18
CA TYR A 343 21.77 6.27 10.14
C TYR A 343 21.57 4.93 9.44
N ALA A 344 22.29 3.87 9.80
CA ALA A 344 22.12 2.55 9.19
C ALA A 344 22.46 1.42 10.16
N PHE A 345 21.56 0.45 10.27
CA PHE A 345 21.75 -0.80 11.00
C PHE A 345 21.75 -1.97 10.02
N GLU A 346 22.76 -2.83 10.16
CA GLU A 346 22.80 -4.10 9.48
C GLU A 346 22.76 -5.21 10.55
N VAL A 347 21.67 -6.00 10.58
CA VAL A 347 21.53 -7.13 11.51
C VAL A 347 22.17 -8.36 10.88
N SER A 348 23.21 -8.91 11.49
CA SER A 348 23.84 -10.14 11.02
C SER A 348 23.17 -11.37 11.65
N SER A 349 23.01 -12.44 10.86
CA SER A 349 22.31 -13.66 11.27
C SER A 349 23.11 -14.57 12.21
N THR A 350 24.21 -14.12 12.79
CA THR A 350 25.11 -14.95 13.56
C THR A 350 25.07 -14.67 15.05
N GLY A 351 24.07 -15.23 15.72
CA GLY A 351 24.07 -15.45 17.17
C GLY A 351 23.91 -14.19 18.02
N GLY A 352 22.75 -14.01 18.64
CA GLY A 352 22.40 -12.83 19.39
C GLY A 352 22.03 -11.66 18.45
N PHE A 353 21.62 -10.54 19.02
CA PHE A 353 21.52 -9.31 18.23
C PHE A 353 22.93 -8.85 17.90
N ILE A 354 23.43 -9.15 16.70
CA ILE A 354 24.69 -8.59 16.25
C ILE A 354 24.34 -7.47 15.29
N PHE A 355 24.59 -6.25 15.75
CA PHE A 355 24.46 -5.06 14.94
C PHE A 355 25.80 -4.73 14.31
N ASN A 356 25.82 -4.48 13.02
CA ASN A 356 26.95 -3.82 12.41
C ASN A 356 26.67 -2.33 12.38
N VAL A 357 27.39 -1.58 13.14
CA VAL A 357 27.24 -0.15 13.28
C VAL A 357 28.29 0.54 12.43
N VAL A 358 27.87 1.50 11.58
CA VAL A 358 28.76 2.28 10.75
C VAL A 358 28.91 3.68 11.32
N HIS A 359 30.09 4.04 11.76
CA HIS A 359 30.43 5.41 12.12
C HIS A 359 31.43 5.98 11.11
N GLY A 360 31.00 6.93 10.29
CA GLY A 360 31.82 7.48 9.20
C GLY A 360 32.23 6.42 8.17
N LYS A 361 33.45 5.92 8.25
CA LYS A 361 33.98 4.83 7.41
C LYS A 361 34.31 3.57 8.21
N GLU A 362 34.04 3.56 9.48
CA GLU A 362 34.38 2.46 10.40
C GLU A 362 33.16 1.61 10.70
N TYR A 363 33.36 0.29 10.75
CA TYR A 363 32.32 -0.70 11.04
C TYR A 363 32.61 -1.34 12.41
N PHE A 364 31.58 -1.43 13.25
CA PHE A 364 31.66 -2.05 14.55
C PHE A 364 30.62 -3.14 14.67
N GLN A 365 31.01 -4.25 15.27
CA GLN A 365 30.08 -5.32 15.63
C GLN A 365 29.66 -5.13 17.09
N VAL A 366 28.36 -5.03 17.31
CA VAL A 366 27.75 -4.86 18.63
C VAL A 366 26.87 -6.08 18.89
N GLU A 367 27.04 -6.72 20.04
CA GLU A 367 26.19 -7.82 20.50
C GLU A 367 25.19 -7.29 21.53
N GLY A 368 23.93 -7.60 21.34
CA GLY A 368 22.85 -7.25 22.25
C GLY A 368 22.22 -8.51 22.87
N TRP A 369 21.95 -8.47 24.16
CA TRP A 369 21.28 -9.54 24.89
C TRP A 369 20.04 -9.00 25.59
N VAL A 370 18.93 -9.76 25.55
CA VAL A 370 17.77 -9.53 26.41
C VAL A 370 18.02 -10.22 27.72
N SER A 371 18.16 -9.47 28.81
CA SER A 371 18.60 -10.02 30.10
C SER A 371 17.48 -10.56 30.98
N SER A 372 16.24 -10.14 30.84
CA SER A 372 15.03 -10.76 31.44
C SER A 372 13.78 -9.90 31.22
N PHE A 373 12.59 -10.50 31.32
CA PHE A 373 11.34 -9.76 31.49
C PHE A 373 11.21 -9.41 32.98
N GLY A 374 11.43 -8.15 33.33
CA GLY A 374 11.03 -7.61 34.62
C GLY A 374 9.48 -7.62 34.75
N ASN A 375 8.96 -7.60 35.98
CA ASN A 375 7.53 -7.69 36.31
C ASN A 375 6.69 -6.45 35.90
N GLU A 376 7.21 -5.51 35.12
CA GLU A 376 6.52 -4.33 34.61
C GLU A 376 6.94 -4.12 33.17
N ASP A 377 6.13 -4.59 32.24
CA ASP A 377 5.92 -4.25 30.82
C ASP A 377 7.08 -3.75 29.90
N GLU A 378 8.35 -3.69 30.34
CA GLU A 378 9.47 -3.27 29.52
C GLU A 378 10.65 -4.27 29.58
N PRO A 379 11.14 -4.80 28.43
CA PRO A 379 12.29 -5.68 28.40
C PRO A 379 13.62 -4.92 28.67
N GLU A 380 14.52 -5.48 29.49
CA GLU A 380 15.86 -4.97 29.65
C GLU A 380 16.82 -5.57 28.63
N TYR A 381 17.59 -4.72 27.94
CA TYR A 381 18.57 -5.10 26.94
C TYR A 381 19.98 -4.76 27.39
N THR A 382 20.94 -5.63 27.07
CA THR A 382 22.37 -5.38 27.28
C THR A 382 23.06 -5.32 25.92
N LEU A 383 23.83 -4.25 25.67
CA LEU A 383 24.64 -4.09 24.46
C LEU A 383 26.12 -4.16 24.82
N SER A 384 26.89 -4.86 24.01
CA SER A 384 28.34 -4.93 24.13
C SER A 384 29.00 -4.72 22.77
N ILE A 385 29.93 -3.77 22.67
CA ILE A 385 30.77 -3.64 21.48
C ILE A 385 31.75 -4.80 21.48
N ILE A 386 31.62 -5.71 20.49
CA ILE A 386 32.49 -6.89 20.41
C ILE A 386 33.80 -6.53 19.73
N ARG A 387 33.76 -5.83 18.60
CA ARG A 387 34.97 -5.50 17.82
C ARG A 387 34.70 -4.50 16.70
N LYS A 388 35.78 -3.88 16.25
CA LYS A 388 35.81 -3.21 14.93
C LYS A 388 35.96 -4.27 13.83
N ILE A 389 35.17 -4.19 12.77
CA ILE A 389 35.18 -5.14 11.66
C ILE A 389 35.49 -4.46 10.32
N GLU A 390 36.08 -5.22 9.39
CA GLU A 390 36.13 -4.88 7.97
C GLU A 390 35.21 -5.85 7.24
N PRO A 391 33.98 -5.45 6.89
CA PRO A 391 33.03 -6.36 6.25
C PRO A 391 33.50 -6.70 4.83
N THR A 392 33.42 -7.98 4.48
CA THR A 392 33.65 -8.41 3.10
C THR A 392 32.50 -7.94 2.18
N PRO A 393 32.73 -7.84 0.87
CA PRO A 393 31.67 -7.47 -0.10
C PRO A 393 30.44 -8.39 -0.04
N GLU A 394 30.60 -9.64 0.40
CA GLU A 394 29.54 -10.64 0.51
C GLU A 394 28.69 -10.44 1.77
N GLU A 395 29.28 -9.95 2.85
CA GLU A 395 28.56 -9.65 4.12
C GLU A 395 27.69 -8.41 4.00
N LYS A 396 27.98 -7.51 3.06
CA LYS A 396 27.19 -6.29 2.81
C LYS A 396 25.83 -6.52 2.15
N GLY A 397 25.54 -7.75 1.71
CA GLY A 397 24.34 -8.06 0.93
C GLY A 397 23.41 -9.13 1.50
N SER A 398 23.62 -9.65 2.72
CA SER A 398 23.00 -10.92 3.11
C SER A 398 21.73 -10.88 3.95
N ILE A 399 21.25 -9.73 4.41
CA ILE A 399 20.01 -9.66 5.21
C ILE A 399 19.05 -8.62 4.65
N LEU A 400 17.89 -9.08 4.23
CA LEU A 400 16.71 -8.27 3.95
C LEU A 400 15.77 -8.37 5.18
N LEU A 401 15.62 -7.29 5.94
CA LEU A 401 14.48 -7.09 6.80
C LEU A 401 13.33 -6.55 5.93
N LEU A 402 12.40 -7.41 5.57
CA LEU A 402 11.13 -7.01 4.97
C LEU A 402 10.16 -6.64 6.10
N TRP A 403 9.83 -5.37 6.18
CA TRP A 403 8.81 -4.86 7.06
C TRP A 403 7.45 -4.91 6.36
N GLU A 404 6.46 -5.52 7.00
CA GLU A 404 5.06 -5.48 6.58
C GLU A 404 4.43 -4.18 7.09
N LEU A 405 4.20 -3.22 6.21
CA LEU A 405 3.35 -2.08 6.50
C LEU A 405 1.89 -2.47 6.25
N SER A 406 1.20 -2.92 7.30
CA SER A 406 -0.26 -2.87 7.30
C SER A 406 -0.66 -1.40 7.37
N VAL A 407 -1.10 -0.87 6.25
CA VAL A 407 -1.70 0.46 6.22
C VAL A 407 -3.10 0.31 6.81
N GLU A 408 -3.25 0.56 8.11
CA GLU A 408 -4.56 0.90 8.66
C GLU A 408 -5.01 2.22 8.04
N VAL A 409 -6.12 2.16 7.29
CA VAL A 409 -6.76 3.32 6.66
C VAL A 409 -7.69 4.00 7.66
#